data_9a81856b4ae8dfb3ad560e9c5e33be31
#
_entry.id   9a81856b4ae8dfb3ad560e9c5e33be31
#
_cell.length_a   1.000
_cell.length_b   1.000
_cell.length_c   1.000
_cell.angle_alpha   90.00
_cell.angle_beta   90.00
_cell.angle_gamma   90.00
#
_symmetry.space_group_name_H-M   'P 1'
#
loop_
_entity.id
_entity.type
_entity.pdbx_description
1 polymer ?
#
loop_
_entity_poly.entity_id
_entity_poly.type
_entity_poly.pdbx_seq_one_letter_code
_entity_poly.pdbx_strand_id
1 'polypeptide(L)'
;MQKNKGMLPILIVGAVIIIVGLLWLNQDISSKQAENTGVISKQLVELTDENPTFDFWGKNFPEYLDMYLKVEHETPKYTNFGGNLAYSKLIRYPQLTILWAGYPFSLDANEERGHFWIQVDQMDTARNNKDFLNAHGFAKFGGQPAACMNCHSGWTPWLIKNAANGDFTAFNSTKYWTMIKNVPTRNGIEEGSEEHGGPHGGKRMGVTCADCHNPDDMSLRVVRPALINALVDRGYQKDAAQGIKADRKEMRTLVCAQCHVEYYFKPTGEKVKVMGESIASDSSKKWWNGTQKTYDEFEHWRDGNKATEIEVDGINLTFPWSAWKKGEVFRIEMFDEHYDAVRPIFKEDWTHKETKAPMLKIQHPEYEMFSGGVHAANGVSCADCHMPYIKGAGGKKVTQHNVTSPLFDINSACKTCHTQSEEYLKKQIADIQKSVAFDLRSAEYATVSLIFDIKKLREELGKLPAYQSEGKPDDAKISKALAEPLELHRRGQMRG
;
A
#
# COMPACT_ATOMS: atom_id res chain seq x y z
N MET A 1 -1.68 -74.06 -6.86
CA MET A 1 -2.20 -72.76 -6.51
C MET A 1 -2.13 -72.62 -4.98
N GLN A 2 -1.03 -72.11 -4.43
CA GLN A 2 -0.92 -71.78 -3.01
C GLN A 2 -1.60 -70.43 -2.79
N LYS A 3 -2.73 -70.42 -2.09
CA LYS A 3 -3.44 -69.19 -1.72
C LYS A 3 -2.62 -68.44 -0.67
N ASN A 4 -2.29 -67.17 -0.96
CA ASN A 4 -1.67 -66.18 -0.06
C ASN A 4 -2.53 -65.94 1.21
N LYS A 5 -2.53 -66.87 2.17
CA LYS A 5 -3.27 -66.76 3.43
C LYS A 5 -2.66 -65.75 4.41
N GLY A 6 -1.44 -65.21 4.16
CA GLY A 6 -0.74 -64.29 5.04
C GLY A 6 -0.98 -62.77 4.74
N MET A 7 -1.45 -62.42 3.56
CA MET A 7 -1.57 -61.01 3.17
C MET A 7 -2.85 -60.33 3.65
N LEU A 8 -3.93 -61.07 3.83
CA LEU A 8 -5.22 -60.53 4.29
C LEU A 8 -5.16 -59.95 5.71
N PRO A 9 -4.55 -60.59 6.73
CA PRO A 9 -4.44 -59.99 8.06
C PRO A 9 -3.55 -58.75 8.06
N ILE A 10 -2.50 -58.67 7.24
CA ILE A 10 -1.64 -57.47 7.13
C ILE A 10 -2.42 -56.31 6.54
N LEU A 11 -3.24 -56.53 5.53
CA LEU A 11 -4.10 -55.51 4.93
C LEU A 11 -5.18 -55.02 5.90
N ILE A 12 -5.77 -55.91 6.72
CA ILE A 12 -6.75 -55.55 7.76
C ILE A 12 -6.09 -54.70 8.84
N VAL A 13 -4.92 -55.06 9.33
CA VAL A 13 -4.19 -54.30 10.34
C VAL A 13 -3.80 -52.91 9.78
N GLY A 14 -3.32 -52.83 8.54
CA GLY A 14 -3.01 -51.58 7.86
C GLY A 14 -4.24 -50.68 7.74
N ALA A 15 -5.37 -51.24 7.32
CA ALA A 15 -6.63 -50.49 7.21
C ALA A 15 -7.12 -49.95 8.58
N VAL A 16 -7.01 -50.78 9.63
CA VAL A 16 -7.38 -50.34 11.02
C VAL A 16 -6.49 -49.20 11.49
N ILE A 17 -5.15 -49.26 11.23
CA ILE A 17 -4.23 -48.19 11.62
C ILE A 17 -4.59 -46.87 10.89
N ILE A 18 -4.90 -46.97 9.59
CA ILE A 18 -5.31 -45.79 8.78
C ILE A 18 -6.62 -45.21 9.32
N ILE A 19 -7.64 -46.03 9.61
CA ILE A 19 -8.93 -45.58 10.16
C ILE A 19 -8.75 -44.93 11.51
N VAL A 20 -7.99 -45.53 12.43
CA VAL A 20 -7.69 -44.93 13.75
C VAL A 20 -6.94 -43.64 13.61
N GLY A 21 -5.96 -43.55 12.70
CA GLY A 21 -5.26 -42.28 12.40
C GLY A 21 -6.16 -41.20 11.88
N LEU A 22 -7.07 -41.54 10.96
CA LEU A 22 -8.05 -40.57 10.43
C LEU A 22 -9.08 -40.13 11.48
N LEU A 23 -9.55 -41.02 12.35
CA LEU A 23 -10.44 -40.69 13.45
C LEU A 23 -9.76 -39.77 14.48
N TRP A 24 -8.50 -40.07 14.81
CA TRP A 24 -7.70 -39.22 15.68
C TRP A 24 -7.47 -37.82 15.09
N LEU A 25 -7.12 -37.76 13.81
CA LEU A 25 -6.94 -36.51 13.08
C LEU A 25 -8.23 -35.69 13.04
N ASN A 26 -9.35 -36.34 12.76
CA ASN A 26 -10.66 -35.67 12.75
C ASN A 26 -11.04 -35.13 14.15
N GLN A 27 -10.75 -35.88 15.20
CA GLN A 27 -10.98 -35.45 16.56
C GLN A 27 -10.06 -34.28 16.95
N ASP A 28 -8.77 -34.30 16.55
CA ASP A 28 -7.83 -33.20 16.76
C ASP A 28 -8.26 -31.92 16.03
N ILE A 29 -8.71 -32.06 14.76
CA ILE A 29 -9.28 -30.92 14.00
C ILE A 29 -10.53 -30.36 14.67
N SER A 30 -11.44 -31.23 15.10
CA SER A 30 -12.69 -30.81 15.75
C SER A 30 -12.44 -30.14 17.11
N SER A 31 -11.49 -30.64 17.90
CA SER A 31 -11.12 -30.00 19.16
C SER A 31 -10.49 -28.63 18.97
N LYS A 32 -9.62 -28.46 17.96
CA LYS A 32 -9.01 -27.17 17.62
C LYS A 32 -10.03 -26.17 17.07
N GLN A 33 -11.04 -26.65 16.32
CA GLN A 33 -12.16 -25.80 15.90
C GLN A 33 -13.02 -25.35 17.09
N ALA A 34 -13.29 -26.26 18.03
CA ALA A 34 -14.03 -25.95 19.25
C ALA A 34 -13.26 -25.00 20.18
N GLU A 35 -11.93 -25.15 20.28
CA GLU A 35 -11.08 -24.21 21.02
C GLU A 35 -11.13 -22.81 20.40
N ASN A 36 -11.06 -22.70 19.06
CA ASN A 36 -11.18 -21.42 18.37
C ASN A 36 -12.57 -20.78 18.60
N THR A 37 -13.64 -21.55 18.50
CA THR A 37 -15.00 -21.08 18.82
C THR A 37 -15.14 -20.67 20.27
N GLY A 38 -14.51 -21.40 21.21
CA GLY A 38 -14.50 -21.08 22.63
C GLY A 38 -13.75 -19.78 22.96
N VAL A 39 -12.71 -19.44 22.21
CA VAL A 39 -11.98 -18.16 22.33
C VAL A 39 -12.87 -17.00 21.89
N ILE A 40 -13.56 -17.14 20.76
CA ILE A 40 -14.49 -16.10 20.25
C ILE A 40 -15.68 -15.89 21.23
N SER A 41 -16.16 -16.95 21.89
CA SER A 41 -17.26 -16.86 22.86
C SER A 41 -16.93 -16.13 24.16
N LYS A 42 -15.64 -15.78 24.40
CA LYS A 42 -15.16 -15.03 25.57
C LYS A 42 -14.64 -13.64 25.24
N GLN A 43 -15.20 -13.01 24.22
CA GLN A 43 -14.83 -11.63 23.88
C GLN A 43 -15.01 -10.70 25.09
N LEU A 44 -13.98 -9.91 25.37
CA LEU A 44 -14.00 -8.87 26.40
C LEU A 44 -14.74 -7.62 25.91
N VAL A 45 -14.70 -7.38 24.61
CA VAL A 45 -15.41 -6.29 23.94
C VAL A 45 -16.05 -6.83 22.66
N GLU A 46 -17.22 -6.30 22.30
CA GLU A 46 -17.87 -6.59 21.02
C GLU A 46 -17.12 -5.85 19.91
N LEU A 47 -16.60 -6.61 18.94
CA LEU A 47 -15.87 -6.03 17.81
C LEU A 47 -16.84 -5.46 16.78
N THR A 48 -16.56 -4.28 16.25
CA THR A 48 -17.38 -3.61 15.25
C THR A 48 -16.54 -2.77 14.30
N ASP A 49 -17.07 -2.48 13.12
CA ASP A 49 -16.48 -1.55 12.17
C ASP A 49 -16.62 -0.07 12.61
N GLU A 50 -17.50 0.21 13.59
CA GLU A 50 -17.64 1.56 14.15
C GLU A 50 -16.49 1.93 15.08
N ASN A 51 -15.79 0.94 15.64
CA ASN A 51 -14.57 1.14 16.39
C ASN A 51 -13.45 0.23 15.85
N PRO A 52 -12.79 0.62 14.74
CA PRO A 52 -11.74 -0.18 14.11
C PRO A 52 -10.38 -0.09 14.80
N THR A 53 -10.28 0.57 15.97
CA THR A 53 -8.99 0.86 16.60
C THR A 53 -8.28 -0.42 17.08
N PHE A 54 -6.96 -0.49 16.83
CA PHE A 54 -6.16 -1.68 17.16
C PHE A 54 -6.15 -2.00 18.67
N ASP A 55 -6.16 -1.00 19.53
CA ASP A 55 -6.19 -1.20 20.98
C ASP A 55 -7.58 -1.64 21.50
N PHE A 56 -8.68 -1.23 20.84
CA PHE A 56 -10.00 -1.75 21.16
C PHE A 56 -10.11 -3.23 20.79
N TRP A 57 -9.72 -3.59 19.58
CA TRP A 57 -9.71 -4.98 19.12
C TRP A 57 -8.70 -5.82 19.90
N GLY A 58 -7.55 -5.25 20.24
CA GLY A 58 -6.48 -5.89 20.99
C GLY A 58 -6.87 -6.32 22.39
N LYS A 59 -7.93 -5.76 22.99
CA LYS A 59 -8.48 -6.26 24.28
C LYS A 59 -8.87 -7.74 24.22
N ASN A 60 -9.39 -8.18 23.07
CA ASN A 60 -9.70 -9.58 22.82
C ASN A 60 -8.46 -10.41 22.44
N PHE A 61 -7.42 -9.76 21.92
CA PHE A 61 -6.24 -10.41 21.35
C PHE A 61 -4.93 -9.75 21.82
N PRO A 62 -4.65 -9.72 23.13
CA PRO A 62 -3.53 -8.95 23.69
C PRO A 62 -2.17 -9.40 23.13
N GLU A 63 -1.95 -10.71 22.92
CA GLU A 63 -0.70 -11.22 22.36
C GLU A 63 -0.42 -10.69 20.93
N TYR A 64 -1.46 -10.57 20.12
CA TYR A 64 -1.35 -10.02 18.77
C TYR A 64 -1.19 -8.50 18.78
N LEU A 65 -1.84 -7.81 19.71
CA LEU A 65 -1.63 -6.38 19.94
C LEU A 65 -0.17 -6.09 20.32
N ASP A 66 0.38 -6.86 21.28
CA ASP A 66 1.79 -6.73 21.68
C ASP A 66 2.76 -6.91 20.51
N MET A 67 2.48 -7.88 19.62
CA MET A 67 3.29 -8.06 18.40
C MET A 67 3.19 -6.86 17.45
N TYR A 68 1.98 -6.32 17.26
CA TYR A 68 1.75 -5.15 16.40
C TYR A 68 2.44 -3.92 16.97
N LEU A 69 2.34 -3.66 18.27
CA LEU A 69 2.95 -2.51 18.94
C LEU A 69 4.49 -2.57 19.00
N LYS A 70 5.11 -3.73 18.76
CA LYS A 70 6.56 -3.80 18.63
C LYS A 70 7.12 -2.87 17.55
N VAL A 71 6.36 -2.65 16.49
CA VAL A 71 6.76 -1.70 15.41
C VAL A 71 6.84 -0.26 15.93
N GLU A 72 6.04 0.10 16.94
CA GLU A 72 6.07 1.41 17.57
C GLU A 72 7.33 1.63 18.41
N HIS A 73 7.71 0.62 19.19
CA HIS A 73 8.70 0.74 20.26
C HIS A 73 10.07 0.13 19.94
N GLU A 74 10.15 -0.71 18.90
CA GLU A 74 11.42 -1.34 18.54
C GLU A 74 12.40 -0.33 17.98
N THR A 75 13.68 -0.51 18.30
CA THR A 75 14.77 0.16 17.59
C THR A 75 14.62 -0.07 16.10
N PRO A 76 14.67 0.98 15.28
CA PRO A 76 14.53 0.83 13.83
C PRO A 76 15.47 -0.25 13.28
N LYS A 77 14.88 -1.22 12.56
CA LYS A 77 15.61 -2.28 11.88
C LYS A 77 15.53 -2.03 10.38
N TYR A 78 16.60 -2.27 9.68
CA TYR A 78 16.63 -2.13 8.24
C TYR A 78 17.50 -3.21 7.60
N THR A 79 17.13 -3.55 6.37
CA THR A 79 17.97 -4.31 5.46
C THR A 79 18.67 -3.36 4.49
N ASN A 80 19.49 -3.87 3.57
CA ASN A 80 20.12 -3.04 2.55
C ASN A 80 19.08 -2.34 1.62
N PHE A 81 17.86 -2.85 1.52
CA PHE A 81 16.85 -2.41 0.55
C PHE A 81 15.47 -2.13 1.15
N GLY A 82 15.34 -2.08 2.44
CA GLY A 82 14.09 -1.80 3.12
C GLY A 82 14.20 -1.93 4.63
N GLY A 83 13.09 -1.72 5.33
CA GLY A 83 13.01 -1.80 6.77
C GLY A 83 11.96 -0.86 7.33
N ASN A 84 12.09 -0.50 8.61
CA ASN A 84 11.20 0.43 9.31
C ASN A 84 11.93 1.72 9.76
N LEU A 85 13.02 2.05 9.11
CA LEU A 85 13.76 3.28 9.36
C LEU A 85 13.33 4.36 8.37
N ALA A 86 12.77 5.45 8.88
CA ALA A 86 12.48 6.61 8.06
C ALA A 86 13.78 7.25 7.55
N TYR A 87 13.92 7.35 6.25
CA TYR A 87 15.02 8.06 5.59
C TYR A 87 14.53 8.69 4.29
N SER A 88 15.23 9.75 3.86
CA SER A 88 14.94 10.36 2.56
C SER A 88 15.47 9.49 1.41
N LYS A 89 14.56 9.03 0.55
CA LYS A 89 14.89 8.32 -0.69
C LYS A 89 15.70 9.21 -1.64
N LEU A 90 15.49 10.54 -1.61
CA LEU A 90 16.21 11.49 -2.46
C LEU A 90 17.68 11.66 -2.05
N ILE A 91 17.99 11.52 -0.76
CA ILE A 91 19.39 11.52 -0.28
C ILE A 91 20.06 10.21 -0.66
N ARG A 92 19.36 9.09 -0.49
CA ARG A 92 19.91 7.76 -0.80
C ARG A 92 20.06 7.52 -2.30
N TYR A 93 19.14 8.05 -3.10
CA TYR A 93 19.05 7.87 -4.54
C TYR A 93 18.84 9.23 -5.23
N PRO A 94 19.87 10.09 -5.30
CA PRO A 94 19.73 11.47 -5.76
C PRO A 94 19.25 11.59 -7.22
N GLN A 95 19.44 10.58 -8.07
CA GLN A 95 18.90 10.54 -9.44
C GLN A 95 17.37 10.64 -9.49
N LEU A 96 16.67 10.26 -8.42
CA LEU A 96 15.21 10.39 -8.34
C LEU A 96 14.75 11.85 -8.44
N THR A 97 15.56 12.83 -8.02
CA THR A 97 15.24 14.25 -8.18
C THR A 97 15.14 14.65 -9.65
N ILE A 98 15.92 14.00 -10.52
CA ILE A 98 15.91 14.21 -11.97
C ILE A 98 14.78 13.41 -12.60
N LEU A 99 14.64 12.12 -12.27
CA LEU A 99 13.61 11.24 -12.78
C LEU A 99 12.19 11.78 -12.50
N TRP A 100 11.96 12.38 -11.34
CA TRP A 100 10.68 12.97 -10.95
C TRP A 100 10.61 14.50 -11.13
N ALA A 101 11.50 15.10 -11.93
CA ALA A 101 11.51 16.54 -12.12
C ALA A 101 10.15 17.06 -12.64
N GLY A 102 9.55 18.00 -11.90
CA GLY A 102 8.20 18.53 -12.18
C GLY A 102 7.07 17.83 -11.40
N TYR A 103 7.39 16.83 -10.58
CA TYR A 103 6.46 16.14 -9.69
C TYR A 103 6.86 16.37 -8.21
N PRO A 104 5.94 16.48 -7.27
CA PRO A 104 6.27 16.78 -5.87
C PRO A 104 7.21 15.76 -5.20
N PHE A 105 7.26 14.53 -5.68
CA PHE A 105 8.20 13.51 -5.20
C PHE A 105 9.68 13.89 -5.44
N SER A 106 9.97 14.79 -6.39
CA SER A 106 11.33 15.34 -6.57
C SER A 106 11.78 16.25 -5.43
N LEU A 107 10.89 16.66 -4.55
CA LEU A 107 11.16 17.52 -3.39
C LEU A 107 11.19 16.75 -2.08
N ASP A 108 10.31 15.76 -1.95
CA ASP A 108 10.13 14.99 -0.71
C ASP A 108 9.65 13.57 -1.05
N ALA A 109 10.47 12.58 -0.77
CA ALA A 109 10.16 11.17 -0.90
C ALA A 109 10.89 10.41 0.20
N ASN A 110 10.15 9.89 1.15
CA ASN A 110 10.68 9.24 2.33
C ASN A 110 10.27 7.77 2.37
N GLU A 111 11.03 6.96 3.08
CA GLU A 111 10.68 5.59 3.43
C GLU A 111 9.67 5.61 4.57
N GLU A 112 8.69 4.72 4.49
CA GLU A 112 7.66 4.54 5.51
C GLU A 112 8.19 3.65 6.67
N ARG A 113 7.72 3.91 7.90
CA ARG A 113 8.17 3.18 9.11
C ARG A 113 7.40 1.90 9.39
N GLY A 114 6.45 1.52 8.55
CA GLY A 114 5.62 0.32 8.68
C GLY A 114 4.19 0.61 9.14
N HIS A 115 3.40 -0.44 9.30
CA HIS A 115 1.93 -0.39 9.41
C HIS A 115 1.40 0.52 10.52
N PHE A 116 2.06 0.57 11.66
CA PHE A 116 1.67 1.46 12.75
C PHE A 116 1.79 2.95 12.37
N TRP A 117 2.88 3.30 11.66
CA TRP A 117 3.27 4.68 11.40
C TRP A 117 2.74 5.25 10.09
N ILE A 118 2.21 4.44 9.16
CA ILE A 118 1.91 4.87 7.79
C ILE A 118 0.97 6.09 7.70
N GLN A 119 0.02 6.24 8.63
CA GLN A 119 -0.83 7.42 8.64
C GLN A 119 -0.06 8.67 9.07
N VAL A 120 0.79 8.55 10.08
CA VAL A 120 1.65 9.65 10.55
C VAL A 120 2.64 10.05 9.46
N ASP A 121 3.31 9.06 8.84
CA ASP A 121 4.27 9.31 7.77
C ASP A 121 3.62 10.02 6.58
N GLN A 122 2.38 9.65 6.24
CA GLN A 122 1.59 10.35 5.22
C GLN A 122 1.15 11.76 5.66
N MET A 123 0.87 11.98 6.93
CA MET A 123 0.56 13.32 7.47
C MET A 123 1.80 14.23 7.43
N ASP A 124 2.94 13.71 7.81
CA ASP A 124 4.21 14.46 7.98
C ASP A 124 4.93 14.76 6.66
N THR A 125 4.58 14.09 5.56
CA THR A 125 5.23 14.38 4.28
C THR A 125 5.01 15.83 3.85
N ALA A 126 6.11 16.51 3.45
CA ALA A 126 6.05 17.89 2.96
C ALA A 126 5.17 18.03 1.70
N ARG A 127 5.00 16.95 0.91
CA ARG A 127 4.10 16.88 -0.25
C ARG A 127 2.61 17.06 0.12
N ASN A 128 2.25 16.87 1.38
CA ASN A 128 0.89 17.09 1.88
C ASN A 128 0.68 18.53 2.37
N ASN A 129 1.73 19.35 2.35
CA ASN A 129 1.69 20.74 2.79
C ASN A 129 1.53 21.69 1.62
N LYS A 130 0.38 22.38 1.55
CA LYS A 130 0.04 23.30 0.46
C LYS A 130 1.01 24.48 0.36
N ASP A 131 1.42 25.07 1.50
CA ASP A 131 2.33 26.22 1.49
C ASP A 131 3.74 25.81 1.04
N PHE A 132 4.22 24.64 1.45
CA PHE A 132 5.46 24.07 0.95
C PHE A 132 5.42 23.88 -0.58
N LEU A 133 4.37 23.27 -1.09
CA LEU A 133 4.19 23.06 -2.52
C LEU A 133 4.12 24.38 -3.30
N ASN A 134 3.40 25.38 -2.79
CA ASN A 134 3.32 26.71 -3.39
C ASN A 134 4.68 27.40 -3.44
N ALA A 135 5.45 27.35 -2.34
CA ALA A 135 6.78 27.96 -2.26
C ALA A 135 7.79 27.34 -3.25
N HIS A 136 7.57 26.08 -3.66
CA HIS A 136 8.44 25.36 -4.59
C HIS A 136 7.90 25.27 -6.02
N GLY A 137 6.84 26.03 -6.35
CA GLY A 137 6.28 26.07 -7.72
C GLY A 137 5.34 24.91 -8.06
N PHE A 138 4.83 24.18 -7.07
CA PHE A 138 3.92 23.03 -7.22
C PHE A 138 2.47 23.36 -6.80
N ALA A 139 2.09 24.63 -6.86
CA ALA A 139 0.76 25.12 -6.45
C ALA A 139 -0.41 24.31 -7.07
N LYS A 140 -0.26 23.84 -8.31
CA LYS A 140 -1.28 23.06 -9.03
C LYS A 140 -1.67 21.75 -8.34
N PHE A 141 -0.80 21.17 -7.53
CA PHE A 141 -1.09 19.93 -6.83
C PHE A 141 -1.93 20.13 -5.56
N GLY A 142 -1.82 21.28 -4.91
CA GLY A 142 -2.71 21.72 -3.82
C GLY A 142 -2.77 20.79 -2.61
N GLY A 143 -1.73 20.02 -2.34
CA GLY A 143 -1.72 18.95 -1.34
C GLY A 143 -2.28 17.63 -1.87
N GLN A 144 -2.22 16.58 -1.05
CA GLN A 144 -2.64 15.24 -1.44
C GLN A 144 -4.16 15.05 -1.29
N PRO A 145 -4.79 14.17 -2.08
CA PRO A 145 -6.18 13.78 -1.90
C PRO A 145 -6.33 12.74 -0.77
N ALA A 146 -7.54 12.61 -0.23
CA ALA A 146 -7.87 11.54 0.73
C ALA A 146 -7.77 10.14 0.11
N ALA A 147 -7.71 10.04 -1.22
CA ALA A 147 -7.41 8.80 -1.91
C ALA A 147 -6.14 8.10 -1.37
N CYS A 148 -5.14 8.86 -0.88
CA CYS A 148 -3.94 8.32 -0.23
C CYS A 148 -4.27 7.53 1.05
N MET A 149 -5.36 7.88 1.75
CA MET A 149 -5.79 7.18 2.96
C MET A 149 -6.24 5.74 2.69
N ASN A 150 -6.55 5.36 1.44
CA ASN A 150 -6.87 3.97 1.13
C ASN A 150 -5.78 3.00 1.60
N CYS A 151 -4.51 3.41 1.53
CA CYS A 151 -3.36 2.63 1.97
C CYS A 151 -2.76 3.14 3.29
N HIS A 152 -2.96 4.42 3.62
CA HIS A 152 -2.29 5.11 4.72
C HIS A 152 -3.21 5.45 5.89
N SER A 153 -4.33 4.72 6.09
CA SER A 153 -5.19 4.91 7.25
C SER A 153 -6.10 3.71 7.53
N GLY A 154 -6.11 3.23 8.76
CA GLY A 154 -7.08 2.25 9.23
C GLY A 154 -8.50 2.81 9.40
N TRP A 155 -8.65 4.12 9.36
CA TRP A 155 -9.96 4.78 9.39
C TRP A 155 -10.69 4.77 8.05
N THR A 156 -10.07 4.34 6.96
CA THR A 156 -10.62 4.49 5.60
C THR A 156 -12.02 3.93 5.44
N PRO A 157 -12.36 2.69 5.83
CA PRO A 157 -13.73 2.18 5.70
C PRO A 157 -14.75 3.02 6.47
N TRP A 158 -14.38 3.42 7.70
CA TRP A 158 -15.22 4.28 8.54
C TRP A 158 -15.44 5.67 7.92
N LEU A 159 -14.37 6.29 7.38
CA LEU A 159 -14.43 7.60 6.73
C LEU A 159 -15.27 7.58 5.46
N ILE A 160 -15.14 6.55 4.64
CA ILE A 160 -16.00 6.38 3.45
C ILE A 160 -17.46 6.32 3.86
N LYS A 161 -17.79 5.51 4.87
CA LYS A 161 -19.15 5.33 5.36
C LYS A 161 -19.73 6.59 5.99
N ASN A 162 -19.00 7.19 6.93
CA ASN A 162 -19.55 8.20 7.84
C ASN A 162 -19.22 9.64 7.42
N ALA A 163 -18.06 9.89 6.83
CA ALA A 163 -17.66 11.23 6.41
C ALA A 163 -17.98 11.53 4.93
N ALA A 164 -17.98 10.52 4.09
CA ALA A 164 -18.32 10.65 2.67
C ALA A 164 -19.68 10.01 2.31
N ASN A 165 -20.53 9.66 3.27
CA ASN A 165 -21.85 9.07 3.09
C ASN A 165 -21.87 7.82 2.18
N GLY A 166 -20.83 7.00 2.22
CA GLY A 166 -20.64 5.84 1.37
C GLY A 166 -20.16 6.15 -0.06
N ASP A 167 -19.97 7.40 -0.41
CA ASP A 167 -19.49 7.82 -1.73
C ASP A 167 -17.96 7.73 -1.82
N PHE A 168 -17.48 6.69 -2.51
CA PHE A 168 -16.06 6.44 -2.68
C PHE A 168 -15.37 7.53 -3.53
N THR A 169 -16.09 8.12 -4.49
CA THR A 169 -15.55 9.20 -5.33
C THR A 169 -15.41 10.49 -4.52
N ALA A 170 -16.41 10.83 -3.72
CA ALA A 170 -16.34 11.99 -2.81
C ALA A 170 -15.20 11.82 -1.80
N PHE A 171 -15.04 10.63 -1.21
CA PHE A 171 -13.92 10.33 -0.33
C PHE A 171 -12.58 10.56 -1.04
N ASN A 172 -12.34 9.92 -2.18
CA ASN A 172 -11.08 10.04 -2.90
C ASN A 172 -10.75 11.47 -3.34
N SER A 173 -11.77 12.25 -3.70
CA SER A 173 -11.63 13.61 -4.25
C SER A 173 -11.47 14.68 -3.18
N THR A 174 -11.83 14.37 -1.93
CA THR A 174 -11.64 15.28 -0.78
C THR A 174 -10.15 15.46 -0.51
N LYS A 175 -9.73 16.63 -0.04
CA LYS A 175 -8.34 16.85 0.38
C LYS A 175 -8.02 16.04 1.64
N TYR A 176 -6.80 15.51 1.73
CA TYR A 176 -6.34 14.68 2.84
C TYR A 176 -6.61 15.32 4.20
N TRP A 177 -6.16 16.59 4.39
CA TRP A 177 -6.33 17.31 5.64
C TRP A 177 -7.79 17.61 5.98
N THR A 178 -8.64 17.79 4.98
CA THR A 178 -10.09 17.95 5.21
C THR A 178 -10.72 16.64 5.67
N MET A 179 -10.34 15.52 5.08
CA MET A 179 -10.88 14.20 5.44
C MET A 179 -10.45 13.77 6.84
N ILE A 180 -9.18 13.97 7.23
CA ILE A 180 -8.65 13.55 8.52
C ILE A 180 -9.36 14.24 9.72
N LYS A 181 -9.95 15.42 9.50
CA LYS A 181 -10.76 16.14 10.52
C LYS A 181 -11.94 15.31 11.01
N ASN A 182 -12.45 14.40 10.19
CA ASN A 182 -13.62 13.59 10.51
C ASN A 182 -13.28 12.31 11.27
N VAL A 183 -12.00 12.01 11.47
CA VAL A 183 -11.58 10.89 12.30
C VAL A 183 -12.10 11.11 13.71
N PRO A 184 -12.83 10.15 14.31
CA PRO A 184 -13.36 10.30 15.64
C PRO A 184 -12.27 10.61 16.66
N THR A 185 -12.54 11.56 17.54
CA THR A 185 -11.75 11.73 18.77
C THR A 185 -11.98 10.50 19.63
N ARG A 186 -10.93 9.86 20.03
CA ARG A 186 -10.98 8.63 20.79
C ARG A 186 -11.57 8.90 22.17
N ASN A 187 -12.78 8.38 22.46
CA ASN A 187 -13.39 8.48 23.77
C ASN A 187 -12.50 7.78 24.81
N GLY A 188 -11.92 8.53 25.73
CA GLY A 188 -11.25 8.02 26.95
C GLY A 188 -9.72 7.91 26.87
N ILE A 189 -9.06 8.26 25.79
CA ILE A 189 -7.62 8.51 25.78
C ILE A 189 -7.45 10.03 25.74
N GLU A 190 -7.01 10.58 26.86
CA GLU A 190 -6.68 12.00 26.95
C GLU A 190 -5.68 12.35 25.85
N GLU A 191 -5.94 13.45 25.15
CA GLU A 191 -4.95 14.09 24.30
C GLU A 191 -3.68 14.26 25.13
N GLY A 192 -2.61 13.54 24.77
CA GLY A 192 -1.34 13.62 25.48
C GLY A 192 -0.91 12.39 26.27
N SER A 193 -1.67 11.29 26.33
CA SER A 193 -1.15 10.06 26.94
C SER A 193 -0.08 9.43 26.04
N GLU A 194 1.12 9.27 26.58
CA GLU A 194 2.24 8.62 25.88
C GLU A 194 2.06 7.12 25.67
N GLU A 195 1.04 6.52 26.29
CA GLU A 195 0.90 5.08 26.44
C GLU A 195 0.59 4.35 25.13
N HIS A 196 -0.02 5.00 24.14
CA HIS A 196 -0.28 4.43 22.80
C HIS A 196 -0.26 5.51 21.71
N GLY A 197 0.92 5.99 21.33
CA GLY A 197 1.10 6.87 20.16
C GLY A 197 1.23 8.35 20.47
N GLY A 198 1.54 8.75 21.70
CA GLY A 198 1.80 10.14 22.09
C GLY A 198 0.59 11.06 21.92
N PRO A 199 0.79 12.39 21.79
CA PRO A 199 -0.29 13.41 21.81
C PRO A 199 -1.35 13.25 20.71
N HIS A 200 -1.28 12.21 19.89
CA HIS A 200 -2.11 12.05 18.70
C HIS A 200 -2.94 10.75 18.65
N GLY A 201 -2.93 9.95 19.68
CA GLY A 201 -3.72 8.73 19.93
C GLY A 201 -4.52 8.16 18.76
N GLY A 202 -5.83 8.27 18.76
CA GLY A 202 -6.70 7.69 17.76
C GLY A 202 -6.55 8.20 16.31
N LYS A 203 -5.87 9.32 16.08
CA LYS A 203 -5.66 9.88 14.74
C LYS A 203 -4.39 9.36 14.05
N ARG A 204 -3.49 8.70 14.79
CA ARG A 204 -2.28 8.05 14.25
C ARG A 204 -2.51 6.59 13.88
N MET A 205 -3.69 6.24 13.45
CA MET A 205 -4.03 4.87 13.20
C MET A 205 -3.66 4.43 11.77
N GLY A 206 -2.53 3.77 11.65
CA GLY A 206 -2.14 3.06 10.45
C GLY A 206 -3.04 1.85 10.18
N VAL A 207 -2.50 0.75 9.66
CA VAL A 207 -3.27 -0.48 9.43
C VAL A 207 -3.74 -1.06 10.77
N THR A 208 -5.00 -1.55 10.81
CA THR A 208 -5.61 -2.11 12.02
C THR A 208 -6.07 -3.54 11.82
N CYS A 209 -6.49 -4.18 12.91
CA CYS A 209 -7.10 -5.52 12.86
C CYS A 209 -8.30 -5.56 11.90
N ALA A 210 -9.13 -4.51 11.93
CA ALA A 210 -10.35 -4.38 11.12
C ALA A 210 -10.08 -4.28 9.61
N ASP A 211 -8.87 -3.92 9.19
CA ASP A 211 -8.51 -3.88 7.77
C ASP A 211 -8.38 -5.27 7.15
N CYS A 212 -8.09 -6.28 7.98
CA CYS A 212 -7.82 -7.65 7.52
C CYS A 212 -8.80 -8.68 8.08
N HIS A 213 -9.49 -8.39 9.19
CA HIS A 213 -10.34 -9.35 9.90
C HIS A 213 -11.79 -8.88 10.00
N ASN A 214 -12.71 -9.84 9.83
CA ASN A 214 -14.13 -9.65 10.05
C ASN A 214 -14.39 -9.60 11.59
N PRO A 215 -15.15 -8.60 12.08
CA PRO A 215 -15.46 -8.51 13.51
C PRO A 215 -16.27 -9.68 14.05
N ASP A 216 -17.08 -10.35 13.23
CA ASP A 216 -18.00 -11.40 13.69
C ASP A 216 -17.26 -12.71 14.01
N ASP A 217 -16.25 -13.09 13.22
CA ASP A 217 -15.63 -14.40 13.27
C ASP A 217 -14.09 -14.41 13.08
N MET A 218 -13.47 -13.23 12.94
CA MET A 218 -12.05 -13.04 12.68
C MET A 218 -11.56 -13.66 11.37
N SER A 219 -12.46 -14.06 10.45
CA SER A 219 -12.06 -14.49 9.10
C SER A 219 -11.39 -13.34 8.36
N LEU A 220 -10.51 -13.70 7.40
CA LEU A 220 -9.85 -12.69 6.56
C LEU A 220 -10.87 -12.03 5.63
N ARG A 221 -10.74 -10.72 5.48
CA ARG A 221 -11.58 -9.93 4.58
C ARG A 221 -10.81 -8.83 3.86
N VAL A 222 -11.36 -8.39 2.75
CA VAL A 222 -10.94 -7.22 1.99
C VAL A 222 -11.98 -6.12 2.19
N VAL A 223 -11.55 -4.93 2.62
CA VAL A 223 -12.43 -3.81 2.96
C VAL A 223 -12.21 -2.57 2.08
N ARG A 224 -11.19 -2.58 1.21
CA ARG A 224 -10.87 -1.42 0.36
C ARG A 224 -11.64 -1.51 -0.97
N PRO A 225 -12.52 -0.51 -1.28
CA PRO A 225 -13.33 -0.55 -2.50
C PRO A 225 -12.50 -0.62 -3.79
N ALA A 226 -11.31 0.00 -3.82
CA ALA A 226 -10.43 -0.04 -4.98
C ALA A 226 -10.03 -1.48 -5.36
N LEU A 227 -9.58 -2.28 -4.37
CA LEU A 227 -9.24 -3.69 -4.61
C LEU A 227 -10.46 -4.52 -4.96
N ILE A 228 -11.58 -4.34 -4.24
CA ILE A 228 -12.82 -5.06 -4.49
C ILE A 228 -13.26 -4.85 -5.94
N ASN A 229 -13.30 -3.60 -6.40
CA ASN A 229 -13.70 -3.26 -7.76
C ASN A 229 -12.74 -3.87 -8.80
N ALA A 230 -11.43 -3.73 -8.60
CA ALA A 230 -10.43 -4.29 -9.52
C ALA A 230 -10.49 -5.82 -9.61
N LEU A 231 -10.77 -6.51 -8.50
CA LEU A 231 -10.95 -7.97 -8.48
C LEU A 231 -12.23 -8.39 -9.19
N VAL A 232 -13.33 -7.64 -9.00
CA VAL A 232 -14.58 -7.89 -9.72
C VAL A 232 -14.38 -7.74 -11.23
N ASP A 233 -13.67 -6.70 -11.67
CA ASP A 233 -13.33 -6.48 -13.09
C ASP A 233 -12.46 -7.61 -13.66
N ARG A 234 -11.66 -8.26 -12.80
CA ARG A 234 -10.89 -9.46 -13.14
C ARG A 234 -11.72 -10.76 -13.17
N GLY A 235 -12.97 -10.76 -12.70
CA GLY A 235 -13.86 -11.90 -12.69
C GLY A 235 -14.05 -12.58 -11.32
N TYR A 236 -13.71 -11.90 -10.23
CA TYR A 236 -14.08 -12.36 -8.87
C TYR A 236 -15.51 -11.98 -8.52
N GLN A 237 -16.13 -12.75 -7.62
CA GLN A 237 -17.44 -12.43 -7.08
C GLN A 237 -17.33 -11.62 -5.80
N LYS A 238 -18.20 -10.63 -5.62
CA LYS A 238 -18.33 -9.93 -4.33
C LYS A 238 -18.88 -10.87 -3.26
N ASP A 239 -18.42 -10.63 -2.03
CA ASP A 239 -18.94 -11.30 -0.83
C ASP A 239 -19.24 -10.24 0.24
N ALA A 240 -20.38 -10.38 0.93
CA ALA A 240 -20.81 -9.36 1.89
C ALA A 240 -19.96 -9.35 3.17
N ALA A 241 -19.46 -10.51 3.60
CA ALA A 241 -18.67 -10.64 4.83
C ALA A 241 -17.16 -10.43 4.57
N GLN A 242 -16.67 -10.98 3.46
CA GLN A 242 -15.24 -10.99 3.15
C GLN A 242 -14.82 -9.97 2.08
N GLY A 243 -15.75 -9.18 1.54
CA GLY A 243 -15.56 -8.25 0.44
C GLY A 243 -15.47 -8.94 -0.92
N ILE A 244 -14.71 -10.03 -1.01
CA ILE A 244 -14.50 -10.86 -2.21
C ILE A 244 -14.58 -12.33 -1.84
N LYS A 245 -15.23 -13.13 -2.70
CA LYS A 245 -15.26 -14.58 -2.59
C LYS A 245 -13.92 -15.17 -3.08
N ALA A 246 -13.07 -15.53 -2.14
CA ALA A 246 -11.78 -16.18 -2.38
C ALA A 246 -11.57 -17.28 -1.33
N ASP A 247 -10.68 -18.23 -1.63
CA ASP A 247 -10.31 -19.22 -0.64
C ASP A 247 -9.36 -18.61 0.43
N ARG A 248 -9.17 -19.31 1.55
CA ARG A 248 -8.34 -18.83 2.65
C ARG A 248 -6.89 -18.54 2.22
N LYS A 249 -6.34 -19.33 1.31
CA LYS A 249 -4.97 -19.16 0.82
C LYS A 249 -4.82 -17.90 -0.01
N GLU A 250 -5.76 -17.70 -0.92
CA GLU A 250 -5.85 -16.50 -1.75
C GLU A 250 -6.07 -15.25 -0.88
N MET A 251 -6.96 -15.31 0.12
CA MET A 251 -7.20 -14.21 1.06
C MET A 251 -5.94 -13.81 1.84
N ARG A 252 -5.02 -14.74 2.17
CA ARG A 252 -3.73 -14.44 2.83
C ARG A 252 -2.77 -13.61 1.98
N THR A 253 -3.07 -13.44 0.71
CA THR A 253 -2.39 -12.51 -0.21
C THR A 253 -3.24 -11.27 -0.47
N LEU A 254 -4.56 -11.43 -0.69
CA LEU A 254 -5.44 -10.33 -1.04
C LEU A 254 -5.57 -9.27 0.07
N VAL A 255 -5.49 -9.65 1.35
CA VAL A 255 -5.49 -8.67 2.45
C VAL A 255 -4.29 -7.73 2.41
N CYS A 256 -3.16 -8.17 1.86
CA CYS A 256 -1.98 -7.32 1.63
C CYS A 256 -2.15 -6.48 0.36
N ALA A 257 -2.72 -7.07 -0.69
CA ALA A 257 -2.96 -6.44 -1.98
C ALA A 257 -3.94 -5.25 -1.91
N GLN A 258 -4.59 -4.99 -0.78
CA GLN A 258 -5.41 -3.79 -0.58
C GLN A 258 -4.60 -2.50 -0.69
N CYS A 259 -3.30 -2.58 -0.36
CA CYS A 259 -2.38 -1.44 -0.30
C CYS A 259 -1.08 -1.69 -1.08
N HIS A 260 -0.60 -2.95 -1.13
CA HIS A 260 0.65 -3.35 -1.80
C HIS A 260 0.39 -3.70 -3.28
N VAL A 261 0.02 -2.69 -4.07
CA VAL A 261 -0.37 -2.79 -5.48
C VAL A 261 -0.01 -1.52 -6.24
N GLU A 262 0.02 -1.61 -7.55
CA GLU A 262 0.06 -0.44 -8.41
C GLU A 262 -1.30 0.24 -8.49
N TYR A 263 -1.31 1.58 -8.51
CA TYR A 263 -2.53 2.38 -8.60
C TYR A 263 -2.30 3.71 -9.30
N TYR A 264 -3.40 4.31 -9.76
CA TYR A 264 -3.45 5.68 -10.26
C TYR A 264 -4.76 6.37 -9.86
N PHE A 265 -4.79 7.68 -9.95
CA PHE A 265 -6.00 8.46 -9.67
C PHE A 265 -6.78 8.69 -10.96
N LYS A 266 -7.70 7.76 -11.27
CA LYS A 266 -8.54 7.82 -12.48
C LYS A 266 -9.55 8.96 -12.37
N PRO A 267 -9.54 9.96 -13.30
CA PRO A 267 -10.63 10.93 -13.40
C PRO A 267 -11.95 10.23 -13.72
N THR A 268 -13.04 10.65 -13.07
CA THR A 268 -14.38 10.12 -13.36
C THR A 268 -15.06 10.84 -14.52
N GLY A 269 -14.59 12.03 -14.88
CA GLY A 269 -15.20 12.90 -15.87
C GLY A 269 -16.40 13.71 -15.33
N GLU A 270 -16.73 13.56 -14.07
CA GLU A 270 -17.84 14.22 -13.41
C GLU A 270 -17.37 15.09 -12.25
N LYS A 271 -18.15 16.12 -11.93
CA LYS A 271 -17.98 16.89 -10.70
C LYS A 271 -18.59 16.15 -9.53
N VAL A 272 -17.93 16.22 -8.38
CA VAL A 272 -18.41 15.62 -7.14
C VAL A 272 -18.39 16.66 -6.03
N LYS A 273 -19.41 16.61 -5.18
CA LYS A 273 -19.50 17.46 -4.00
C LYS A 273 -18.68 16.87 -2.87
N VAL A 274 -17.78 17.66 -2.33
CA VAL A 274 -16.88 17.26 -1.24
C VAL A 274 -16.83 18.33 -0.18
N MET A 275 -16.40 17.99 1.02
CA MET A 275 -16.04 18.98 2.02
C MET A 275 -14.81 19.75 1.55
N GLY A 276 -14.96 21.05 1.42
CA GLY A 276 -13.86 21.97 1.12
C GLY A 276 -13.20 22.48 2.39
N GLU A 277 -11.94 22.88 2.29
CA GLU A 277 -11.32 23.68 3.32
C GLU A 277 -11.97 25.07 3.29
N SER A 278 -12.53 25.52 4.42
CA SER A 278 -12.79 26.95 4.55
C SER A 278 -11.41 27.61 4.70
N ILE A 279 -11.00 28.32 3.67
CA ILE A 279 -9.84 29.17 3.76
C ILE A 279 -10.25 30.28 4.71
N ALA A 280 -9.71 30.29 5.93
CA ALA A 280 -9.77 31.50 6.74
C ALA A 280 -9.14 32.60 5.91
N SER A 281 -9.82 33.73 5.80
CA SER A 281 -9.34 34.92 5.11
C SER A 281 -8.04 35.49 5.72
N ASP A 282 -7.57 34.91 6.79
CA ASP A 282 -6.34 35.26 7.48
C ASP A 282 -5.16 34.46 6.94
N SER A 283 -4.63 34.93 5.82
CA SER A 283 -3.40 34.41 5.22
C SER A 283 -2.15 34.51 6.11
N SER A 284 -2.26 35.16 7.28
CA SER A 284 -1.17 35.31 8.25
C SER A 284 -0.93 34.02 9.06
N LYS A 285 -1.91 33.11 9.11
CA LYS A 285 -1.82 31.82 9.79
C LYS A 285 -1.35 30.72 8.84
N LYS A 286 -0.12 30.80 8.37
CA LYS A 286 0.53 29.70 7.69
C LYS A 286 0.76 28.59 8.70
N TRP A 287 0.18 27.40 8.49
CA TRP A 287 0.42 26.26 9.36
C TRP A 287 1.83 25.65 9.14
N TRP A 288 2.52 26.01 8.06
CA TRP A 288 3.91 25.64 7.80
C TRP A 288 4.78 26.87 7.57
N ASN A 289 5.80 27.03 8.38
CA ASN A 289 6.72 28.18 8.37
C ASN A 289 8.16 27.80 7.96
N GLY A 290 8.34 26.64 7.32
CA GLY A 290 9.66 26.11 6.95
C GLY A 290 10.25 25.11 7.96
N THR A 291 9.59 24.92 9.10
CA THR A 291 9.90 23.85 10.06
C THR A 291 8.78 22.84 10.09
N GLN A 292 9.09 21.58 10.36
CA GLN A 292 8.08 20.56 10.54
C GLN A 292 7.19 20.95 11.72
N LYS A 293 5.91 21.18 11.47
CA LYS A 293 4.95 21.52 12.52
C LYS A 293 4.41 20.27 13.17
N THR A 294 4.16 20.37 14.45
CA THR A 294 3.51 19.33 15.22
C THR A 294 2.03 19.23 14.84
N TYR A 295 1.43 18.08 15.10
CA TYR A 295 0.00 17.86 14.92
C TYR A 295 -0.85 18.83 15.74
N ASP A 296 -0.41 19.19 16.96
CA ASP A 296 -1.11 20.14 17.82
C ASP A 296 -1.25 21.52 17.19
N GLU A 297 -0.22 22.01 16.48
CA GLU A 297 -0.29 23.26 15.73
C GLU A 297 -1.29 23.18 14.58
N PHE A 298 -1.41 21.99 13.94
CA PHE A 298 -2.40 21.75 12.91
C PHE A 298 -3.83 21.71 13.49
N GLU A 299 -4.07 21.02 14.60
CA GLU A 299 -5.36 20.95 15.29
C GLU A 299 -5.83 22.35 15.69
N HIS A 300 -4.95 23.17 16.25
CA HIS A 300 -5.22 24.55 16.63
C HIS A 300 -5.63 25.43 15.42
N TRP A 301 -4.97 25.20 14.29
CA TRP A 301 -5.33 25.88 13.03
C TRP A 301 -6.68 25.37 12.50
N ARG A 302 -6.92 24.07 12.57
CA ARG A 302 -8.14 23.42 12.11
C ARG A 302 -9.40 23.96 12.77
N ASP A 303 -9.40 24.08 14.09
CA ASP A 303 -10.60 24.41 14.87
C ASP A 303 -11.14 25.82 14.59
N GLY A 304 -10.34 26.69 14.02
CA GLY A 304 -10.75 28.01 13.55
C GLY A 304 -11.43 28.02 12.17
N ASN A 305 -11.48 26.88 11.45
CA ASN A 305 -11.95 26.82 10.07
C ASN A 305 -13.18 25.92 9.91
N LYS A 306 -14.27 26.44 9.36
CA LYS A 306 -15.48 25.66 9.02
C LYS A 306 -15.33 25.04 7.64
N ALA A 307 -15.62 23.74 7.53
CA ALA A 307 -15.71 23.07 6.24
C ALA A 307 -16.94 23.58 5.46
N THR A 308 -16.77 23.89 4.19
CA THR A 308 -17.85 24.22 3.26
C THR A 308 -17.95 23.15 2.17
N GLU A 309 -19.15 22.90 1.66
CA GLU A 309 -19.31 22.04 0.49
C GLU A 309 -18.79 22.74 -0.76
N ILE A 310 -17.94 22.08 -1.52
CA ILE A 310 -17.41 22.54 -2.80
C ILE A 310 -17.55 21.46 -3.86
N GLU A 311 -17.57 21.88 -5.14
CA GLU A 311 -17.50 20.94 -6.26
C GLU A 311 -16.07 20.85 -6.80
N VAL A 312 -15.59 19.62 -6.96
CA VAL A 312 -14.27 19.33 -7.52
C VAL A 312 -14.38 18.29 -8.63
N ASP A 313 -13.35 18.15 -9.46
CA ASP A 313 -13.27 17.04 -10.41
C ASP A 313 -13.14 15.72 -9.65
N GLY A 314 -14.04 14.78 -9.98
CA GLY A 314 -14.06 13.47 -9.35
C GLY A 314 -12.86 12.61 -9.74
N ILE A 315 -12.23 11.98 -8.76
CA ILE A 315 -11.17 10.98 -8.97
C ILE A 315 -11.47 9.71 -8.18
N ASN A 316 -10.99 8.57 -8.70
CA ASN A 316 -10.99 7.31 -7.96
C ASN A 316 -9.61 6.68 -7.95
N LEU A 317 -9.18 6.18 -6.79
CA LEU A 317 -8.07 5.26 -6.72
C LEU A 317 -8.45 4.00 -7.51
N THR A 318 -7.67 3.67 -8.52
CA THR A 318 -7.96 2.59 -9.46
C THR A 318 -6.69 1.81 -9.75
N PHE A 319 -6.82 0.48 -9.91
CA PHE A 319 -5.68 -0.38 -10.22
C PHE A 319 -5.60 -0.61 -11.75
N PRO A 320 -4.41 -0.62 -12.35
CA PRO A 320 -4.23 -0.73 -13.80
C PRO A 320 -4.33 -2.19 -14.29
N TRP A 321 -5.41 -2.89 -13.93
CA TRP A 321 -5.58 -4.32 -14.14
C TRP A 321 -6.53 -4.72 -15.28
N SER A 322 -6.98 -3.78 -16.13
CA SER A 322 -7.97 -4.10 -17.17
C SER A 322 -7.48 -5.16 -18.17
N ALA A 323 -6.16 -5.22 -18.42
CA ALA A 323 -5.55 -6.23 -19.27
C ALA A 323 -5.20 -7.54 -18.54
N TRP A 324 -5.39 -7.62 -17.21
CA TRP A 324 -5.03 -8.77 -16.39
C TRP A 324 -6.28 -9.47 -15.86
N LYS A 325 -6.52 -10.72 -16.27
CA LYS A 325 -7.69 -11.51 -15.88
C LYS A 325 -7.36 -12.55 -14.81
N LYS A 326 -8.39 -13.02 -14.10
CA LYS A 326 -8.25 -14.08 -13.09
C LYS A 326 -7.61 -15.34 -13.72
N GLY A 327 -6.60 -15.87 -13.04
CA GLY A 327 -5.87 -17.06 -13.48
C GLY A 327 -4.71 -16.79 -14.45
N GLU A 328 -4.54 -15.54 -14.90
CA GLU A 328 -3.38 -15.17 -15.71
C GLU A 328 -2.19 -14.76 -14.83
N VAL A 329 -0.98 -15.04 -15.32
CA VAL A 329 0.27 -14.56 -14.72
C VAL A 329 0.47 -13.10 -15.14
N PHE A 330 0.77 -12.23 -14.17
CA PHE A 330 1.07 -10.83 -14.46
C PHE A 330 2.34 -10.69 -15.31
N ARG A 331 2.29 -9.79 -16.30
CA ARG A 331 3.42 -9.37 -17.12
C ARG A 331 3.43 -7.84 -17.21
N ILE A 332 4.60 -7.23 -17.24
CA ILE A 332 4.75 -5.75 -17.26
C ILE A 332 4.03 -5.11 -18.47
N GLU A 333 3.92 -5.82 -19.59
CA GLU A 333 3.20 -5.36 -20.79
C GLU A 333 1.72 -5.10 -20.50
N MET A 334 1.13 -5.74 -19.49
CA MET A 334 -0.27 -5.49 -19.09
C MET A 334 -0.47 -4.08 -18.51
N PHE A 335 0.57 -3.49 -17.91
CA PHE A 335 0.54 -2.07 -17.54
C PHE A 335 0.60 -1.18 -18.78
N ASP A 336 1.47 -1.48 -19.75
CA ASP A 336 1.51 -0.75 -21.01
C ASP A 336 0.14 -0.78 -21.71
N GLU A 337 -0.46 -1.97 -21.85
CA GLU A 337 -1.77 -2.16 -22.47
C GLU A 337 -2.87 -1.37 -21.74
N HIS A 338 -2.87 -1.40 -20.41
CA HIS A 338 -3.84 -0.64 -19.60
C HIS A 338 -3.68 0.86 -19.81
N TYR A 339 -2.46 1.40 -19.62
CA TYR A 339 -2.22 2.84 -19.70
C TYR A 339 -2.35 3.39 -21.11
N ASP A 340 -2.08 2.59 -22.15
CA ASP A 340 -2.38 2.97 -23.54
C ASP A 340 -3.89 3.05 -23.77
N ALA A 341 -4.66 2.08 -23.26
CA ALA A 341 -6.12 2.07 -23.39
C ALA A 341 -6.80 3.24 -22.67
N VAL A 342 -6.32 3.61 -21.47
CA VAL A 342 -6.90 4.72 -20.69
C VAL A 342 -6.34 6.11 -21.04
N ARG A 343 -5.37 6.20 -21.93
CA ARG A 343 -4.68 7.46 -22.32
C ARG A 343 -5.62 8.61 -22.69
N PRO A 344 -6.77 8.39 -23.33
CA PRO A 344 -7.73 9.46 -23.61
C PRO A 344 -8.36 10.08 -22.37
N ILE A 345 -8.43 9.35 -21.26
CA ILE A 345 -9.04 9.78 -19.99
C ILE A 345 -7.96 10.16 -18.99
N PHE A 346 -6.89 9.38 -18.92
CA PHE A 346 -5.76 9.57 -18.02
C PHE A 346 -4.45 9.48 -18.81
N LYS A 347 -3.88 10.63 -19.08
CA LYS A 347 -2.68 10.74 -19.93
C LYS A 347 -1.40 10.59 -19.11
N GLU A 348 -1.36 11.20 -17.92
CA GLU A 348 -0.14 11.37 -17.15
C GLU A 348 -0.44 11.69 -15.67
N ASP A 349 0.45 11.32 -14.76
CA ASP A 349 0.50 11.83 -13.40
C ASP A 349 1.08 13.25 -13.38
N TRP A 350 2.13 13.49 -14.19
CA TRP A 350 2.73 14.82 -14.36
C TRP A 350 3.43 14.95 -15.71
N THR A 351 3.66 16.19 -16.11
CA THR A 351 4.54 16.50 -17.23
C THR A 351 5.97 16.70 -16.71
N HIS A 352 6.92 15.95 -17.21
CA HIS A 352 8.33 16.07 -16.81
C HIS A 352 8.90 17.46 -17.11
N LYS A 353 9.54 18.09 -16.12
CA LYS A 353 9.99 19.49 -16.21
C LYS A 353 10.91 19.75 -17.39
N GLU A 354 11.91 18.88 -17.61
CA GLU A 354 12.97 19.10 -18.60
C GLU A 354 12.57 18.59 -19.99
N THR A 355 12.00 17.39 -20.06
CA THR A 355 11.68 16.75 -21.35
C THR A 355 10.31 17.10 -21.90
N LYS A 356 9.38 17.56 -21.05
CA LYS A 356 7.95 17.73 -21.37
C LYS A 356 7.24 16.43 -21.75
N ALA A 357 7.82 15.29 -21.41
CA ALA A 357 7.16 14.00 -21.57
C ALA A 357 5.98 13.86 -20.60
N PRO A 358 4.86 13.24 -21.04
CA PRO A 358 3.78 12.85 -20.14
C PRO A 358 4.20 11.62 -19.36
N MET A 359 4.36 11.72 -18.04
CA MET A 359 4.95 10.70 -17.19
C MET A 359 3.91 9.94 -16.36
N LEU A 360 4.20 8.70 -16.12
CA LEU A 360 3.52 7.84 -15.16
C LEU A 360 4.50 7.48 -14.03
N LYS A 361 4.04 7.52 -12.80
CA LYS A 361 4.77 6.97 -11.66
C LYS A 361 4.18 5.64 -11.28
N ILE A 362 4.91 4.57 -11.50
CA ILE A 362 4.59 3.28 -10.88
C ILE A 362 4.88 3.40 -9.38
N GLN A 363 3.92 3.00 -8.56
CA GLN A 363 3.99 3.23 -7.11
C GLN A 363 4.75 2.10 -6.41
N HIS A 364 4.10 0.95 -6.24
CA HIS A 364 4.67 -0.22 -5.54
C HIS A 364 3.90 -1.50 -5.93
N PRO A 365 4.18 -2.06 -7.11
CA PRO A 365 3.44 -3.17 -7.71
C PRO A 365 3.80 -4.53 -7.08
N GLU A 366 3.84 -4.62 -5.74
CA GLU A 366 4.29 -5.83 -5.04
C GLU A 366 3.41 -7.03 -5.33
N TYR A 367 2.08 -6.85 -5.33
CA TYR A 367 1.14 -7.94 -5.60
C TYR A 367 1.28 -8.45 -7.04
N GLU A 368 1.40 -7.55 -8.01
CA GLU A 368 1.57 -7.87 -9.41
C GLU A 368 2.88 -8.63 -9.63
N MET A 369 4.00 -8.12 -9.14
CA MET A 369 5.31 -8.76 -9.24
C MET A 369 5.35 -10.11 -8.52
N PHE A 370 4.78 -10.19 -7.31
CA PHE A 370 4.66 -11.43 -6.56
C PHE A 370 3.86 -12.48 -7.34
N SER A 371 2.74 -12.08 -7.97
CA SER A 371 1.85 -12.98 -8.72
C SER A 371 2.55 -13.67 -9.89
N GLY A 372 3.57 -13.03 -10.48
CA GLY A 372 4.42 -13.62 -11.52
C GLY A 372 5.58 -14.48 -11.00
N GLY A 373 5.79 -14.51 -9.68
CA GLY A 373 6.95 -15.13 -9.04
C GLY A 373 6.78 -16.63 -8.75
N VAL A 374 7.92 -17.30 -8.52
CA VAL A 374 7.97 -18.75 -8.23
C VAL A 374 7.23 -19.12 -6.94
N HIS A 375 7.22 -18.26 -5.93
CA HIS A 375 6.50 -18.50 -4.68
C HIS A 375 4.99 -18.51 -4.88
N ALA A 376 4.44 -17.53 -5.60
CA ALA A 376 3.02 -17.51 -5.95
C ALA A 376 2.63 -18.75 -6.79
N ALA A 377 3.43 -19.12 -7.81
CA ALA A 377 3.21 -20.30 -8.63
C ALA A 377 3.18 -21.60 -7.81
N ASN A 378 3.92 -21.67 -6.71
CA ASN A 378 3.91 -22.79 -5.76
C ASN A 378 2.91 -22.61 -4.62
N GLY A 379 2.08 -21.60 -4.70
CA GLY A 379 0.98 -21.39 -3.78
C GLY A 379 1.36 -20.86 -2.40
N VAL A 380 2.49 -20.22 -2.28
CA VAL A 380 2.90 -19.44 -1.10
C VAL A 380 2.14 -18.12 -1.12
N SER A 381 1.71 -17.65 0.03
CA SER A 381 1.05 -16.35 0.20
C SER A 381 2.00 -15.30 0.79
N CYS A 382 1.65 -14.02 0.71
CA CYS A 382 2.40 -12.94 1.36
C CYS A 382 2.55 -13.19 2.87
N ALA A 383 1.47 -13.62 3.51
CA ALA A 383 1.45 -13.89 4.93
C ALA A 383 2.33 -15.09 5.35
N ASP A 384 2.67 -16.02 4.46
CA ASP A 384 3.55 -17.15 4.81
C ASP A 384 4.97 -16.69 5.11
N CYS A 385 5.42 -15.58 4.46
CA CYS A 385 6.73 -15.00 4.67
C CYS A 385 6.71 -13.84 5.69
N HIS A 386 5.73 -12.94 5.60
CA HIS A 386 5.67 -11.72 6.42
C HIS A 386 4.93 -11.90 7.74
N MET A 387 4.14 -12.96 7.88
CA MET A 387 3.40 -13.34 9.10
C MET A 387 3.59 -14.84 9.39
N PRO A 388 4.85 -15.32 9.52
CA PRO A 388 5.12 -16.73 9.74
C PRO A 388 4.52 -17.20 11.06
N TYR A 389 4.35 -18.52 11.17
CA TYR A 389 3.97 -19.12 12.43
C TYR A 389 5.15 -19.15 13.41
N ILE A 390 4.91 -18.65 14.62
CA ILE A 390 5.85 -18.63 15.73
C ILE A 390 5.24 -19.34 16.95
N LYS A 391 6.05 -19.56 17.97
CA LYS A 391 5.58 -20.03 19.29
C LYS A 391 5.18 -18.81 20.11
N GLY A 392 3.89 -18.70 20.42
CA GLY A 392 3.34 -17.69 21.30
C GLY A 392 3.32 -18.12 22.77
N ALA A 393 2.60 -17.39 23.59
CA ALA A 393 2.44 -17.64 25.00
C ALA A 393 1.92 -19.07 25.24
N GLY A 394 2.49 -19.75 26.26
CA GLY A 394 2.15 -21.14 26.56
C GLY A 394 2.54 -22.16 25.48
N GLY A 395 3.41 -21.78 24.52
CA GLY A 395 3.88 -22.67 23.44
C GLY A 395 2.87 -22.90 22.32
N LYS A 396 1.76 -22.14 22.30
CA LYS A 396 0.77 -22.19 21.22
C LYS A 396 1.36 -21.70 19.90
N LYS A 397 0.91 -22.25 18.79
CA LYS A 397 1.26 -21.79 17.46
C LYS A 397 0.41 -20.56 17.11
N VAL A 398 1.06 -19.42 16.91
CA VAL A 398 0.42 -18.16 16.51
C VAL A 398 1.06 -17.59 15.27
N THR A 399 0.37 -16.72 14.54
CA THR A 399 0.95 -15.96 13.42
C THR A 399 1.59 -14.68 13.94
N GLN A 400 2.78 -14.37 13.43
CA GLN A 400 3.48 -13.13 13.77
C GLN A 400 2.74 -11.92 13.18
N HIS A 401 2.44 -10.90 13.98
CA HIS A 401 1.67 -9.71 13.53
C HIS A 401 2.46 -8.40 13.55
N ASN A 402 3.78 -8.44 13.71
CA ASN A 402 4.61 -7.26 13.50
C ASN A 402 4.87 -6.94 12.02
N VAL A 403 4.57 -7.88 11.10
CA VAL A 403 4.63 -7.76 9.64
C VAL A 403 5.92 -7.07 9.16
N THR A 404 7.06 -7.64 9.56
CA THR A 404 8.39 -7.12 9.22
C THR A 404 9.02 -7.89 8.06
N SER A 405 10.24 -7.48 7.67
CA SER A 405 11.01 -8.21 6.67
C SER A 405 11.28 -9.66 7.13
N PRO A 406 11.02 -10.66 6.27
CA PRO A 406 11.34 -12.07 6.56
C PRO A 406 12.83 -12.32 6.85
N LEU A 407 13.71 -11.42 6.43
CA LEU A 407 15.15 -11.50 6.71
C LEU A 407 15.50 -11.38 8.21
N PHE A 408 14.59 -10.86 9.03
CA PHE A 408 14.79 -10.79 10.48
C PHE A 408 14.46 -12.11 11.19
N ASP A 409 13.73 -13.02 10.51
CA ASP A 409 13.40 -14.35 11.04
C ASP A 409 13.35 -15.41 9.92
N ILE A 410 14.50 -15.70 9.36
CA ILE A 410 14.69 -16.70 8.30
C ILE A 410 14.18 -18.10 8.74
N ASN A 411 14.34 -18.43 10.03
CA ASN A 411 13.97 -19.73 10.54
C ASN A 411 12.46 -19.94 10.52
N SER A 412 11.68 -18.93 10.91
CA SER A 412 10.22 -19.05 10.90
C SER A 412 9.62 -18.79 9.50
N ALA A 413 10.20 -17.87 8.72
CA ALA A 413 9.67 -17.49 7.43
C ALA A 413 10.08 -18.46 6.30
N CYS A 414 11.36 -18.80 6.20
CA CYS A 414 11.89 -19.54 5.04
C CYS A 414 12.05 -21.02 5.30
N LYS A 415 12.56 -21.42 6.48
CA LYS A 415 12.93 -22.81 6.77
C LYS A 415 11.75 -23.74 7.02
N THR A 416 10.53 -23.23 7.01
CA THR A 416 9.32 -24.08 6.96
C THR A 416 9.20 -24.86 5.66
N CYS A 417 9.79 -24.34 4.58
CA CYS A 417 9.80 -24.94 3.24
C CYS A 417 11.23 -25.24 2.75
N HIS A 418 12.23 -24.42 3.09
CA HIS A 418 13.61 -24.54 2.63
C HIS A 418 14.48 -25.30 3.65
N THR A 419 15.21 -26.29 3.20
CA THR A 419 16.07 -27.16 4.04
C THR A 419 17.51 -26.65 4.19
N GLN A 420 17.90 -25.65 3.39
CA GLN A 420 19.24 -25.06 3.40
C GLN A 420 19.53 -24.34 4.72
N SER A 421 20.80 -24.07 5.01
CA SER A 421 21.21 -23.30 6.19
C SER A 421 20.74 -21.84 6.11
N GLU A 422 20.63 -21.19 7.25
CA GLU A 422 20.26 -19.76 7.33
C GLU A 422 21.26 -18.88 6.57
N GLU A 423 22.57 -19.16 6.71
CA GLU A 423 23.62 -18.43 6.00
C GLU A 423 23.50 -18.59 4.48
N TYR A 424 23.19 -19.80 4.00
CA TYR A 424 22.98 -20.05 2.59
C TYR A 424 21.79 -19.23 2.06
N LEU A 425 20.65 -19.25 2.76
CA LEU A 425 19.46 -18.50 2.36
C LEU A 425 19.71 -16.98 2.38
N LYS A 426 20.34 -16.45 3.42
CA LYS A 426 20.74 -15.03 3.50
C LYS A 426 21.64 -14.63 2.34
N LYS A 427 22.63 -15.48 2.01
CA LYS A 427 23.53 -15.23 0.89
C LYS A 427 22.78 -15.21 -0.44
N GLN A 428 21.91 -16.19 -0.69
CA GLN A 428 21.12 -16.25 -1.92
C GLN A 428 20.24 -15.00 -2.08
N ILE A 429 19.55 -14.57 -1.02
CA ILE A 429 18.73 -13.36 -1.04
C ILE A 429 19.59 -12.13 -1.32
N ALA A 430 20.73 -12.00 -0.63
CA ALA A 430 21.63 -10.86 -0.83
C ALA A 430 22.19 -10.80 -2.25
N ASP A 431 22.54 -11.95 -2.84
CA ASP A 431 23.05 -12.02 -4.22
C ASP A 431 21.95 -11.61 -5.24
N ILE A 432 20.71 -12.08 -5.06
CA ILE A 432 19.57 -11.68 -5.89
C ILE A 432 19.29 -10.19 -5.75
N GLN A 433 19.18 -9.67 -4.53
CA GLN A 433 18.93 -8.27 -4.27
C GLN A 433 20.01 -7.37 -4.86
N LYS A 434 21.28 -7.79 -4.76
CA LYS A 434 22.42 -7.04 -5.34
C LYS A 434 22.34 -7.01 -6.87
N SER A 435 21.99 -8.11 -7.51
CA SER A 435 21.83 -8.16 -8.97
C SER A 435 20.70 -7.24 -9.42
N VAL A 436 19.51 -7.37 -8.82
CA VAL A 436 18.36 -6.52 -9.15
C VAL A 436 18.65 -5.03 -8.90
N ALA A 437 19.32 -4.71 -7.78
CA ALA A 437 19.70 -3.33 -7.49
C ALA A 437 20.71 -2.77 -8.50
N PHE A 438 21.63 -3.59 -9.01
CA PHE A 438 22.56 -3.19 -10.07
C PHE A 438 21.81 -2.90 -11.39
N ASP A 439 20.91 -3.77 -11.80
CA ASP A 439 20.14 -3.59 -13.03
C ASP A 439 19.24 -2.36 -12.93
N LEU A 440 18.57 -2.17 -11.79
CA LEU A 440 17.73 -1.01 -11.53
C LEU A 440 18.55 0.30 -11.59
N ARG A 441 19.71 0.37 -10.90
CA ARG A 441 20.58 1.56 -10.97
C ARG A 441 21.06 1.83 -12.39
N SER A 442 21.38 0.78 -13.14
CA SER A 442 21.80 0.91 -14.55
C SER A 442 20.69 1.51 -15.43
N ALA A 443 19.45 1.04 -15.25
CA ALA A 443 18.29 1.57 -15.94
C ALA A 443 18.01 3.05 -15.56
N GLU A 444 18.08 3.38 -14.27
CA GLU A 444 17.92 4.76 -13.79
C GLU A 444 18.95 5.72 -14.40
N TYR A 445 20.23 5.35 -14.40
CA TYR A 445 21.29 6.20 -14.99
C TYR A 445 21.13 6.32 -16.52
N ALA A 446 20.74 5.25 -17.21
CA ALA A 446 20.44 5.32 -18.64
C ALA A 446 19.26 6.27 -18.92
N THR A 447 18.22 6.21 -18.09
CA THR A 447 17.06 7.12 -18.19
C THR A 447 17.45 8.57 -17.90
N VAL A 448 18.30 8.82 -16.88
CA VAL A 448 18.83 10.17 -16.62
C VAL A 448 19.62 10.69 -17.80
N SER A 449 20.46 9.86 -18.44
CA SER A 449 21.18 10.26 -19.66
C SER A 449 20.22 10.62 -20.78
N LEU A 450 19.21 9.81 -21.02
CA LEU A 450 18.17 10.10 -22.02
C LEU A 450 17.44 11.43 -21.74
N ILE A 451 17.15 11.73 -20.47
CA ILE A 451 16.54 13.01 -20.07
C ILE A 451 17.42 14.19 -20.50
N PHE A 452 18.71 14.13 -20.24
CA PHE A 452 19.65 15.20 -20.63
C PHE A 452 19.80 15.33 -22.15
N ASP A 453 19.82 14.22 -22.89
CA ASP A 453 19.88 14.24 -24.34
C ASP A 453 18.62 14.86 -24.95
N ILE A 454 17.43 14.47 -24.45
CA ILE A 454 16.16 15.08 -24.88
C ILE A 454 16.15 16.58 -24.55
N LYS A 455 16.58 16.96 -23.32
CA LYS A 455 16.67 18.38 -22.94
C LYS A 455 17.54 19.17 -23.92
N LYS A 456 18.73 18.69 -24.24
CA LYS A 456 19.65 19.32 -25.20
C LYS A 456 19.02 19.43 -26.58
N LEU A 457 18.39 18.36 -27.09
CA LEU A 457 17.71 18.39 -28.38
C LEU A 457 16.55 19.41 -28.39
N ARG A 458 15.78 19.53 -27.32
CA ARG A 458 14.73 20.55 -27.18
C ARG A 458 15.31 21.96 -27.25
N GLU A 459 16.43 22.22 -26.61
CA GLU A 459 17.11 23.51 -26.64
C GLU A 459 17.63 23.85 -28.05
N GLU A 460 18.17 22.84 -28.77
CA GLU A 460 18.66 23.02 -30.14
C GLU A 460 17.52 23.26 -31.13
N LEU A 461 16.46 22.45 -31.09
CA LEU A 461 15.28 22.63 -31.90
C LEU A 461 14.60 23.99 -31.65
N GLY A 462 14.53 24.42 -30.39
CA GLY A 462 13.93 25.71 -30.02
C GLY A 462 14.64 26.94 -30.62
N LYS A 463 15.90 26.80 -31.11
CA LYS A 463 16.62 27.86 -31.84
C LYS A 463 16.25 27.96 -33.31
N LEU A 464 15.63 26.90 -33.86
CA LEU A 464 15.30 26.83 -35.28
C LEU A 464 13.94 27.50 -35.52
N PRO A 465 13.80 28.38 -36.55
CA PRO A 465 12.55 29.08 -36.83
C PRO A 465 11.34 28.16 -37.05
N ALA A 466 11.55 26.97 -37.61
CA ALA A 466 10.49 25.99 -37.85
C ALA A 466 9.80 25.50 -36.54
N TYR A 467 10.50 25.56 -35.42
CA TYR A 467 10.03 25.14 -34.09
C TYR A 467 9.73 26.31 -33.16
N GLN A 468 9.52 27.49 -33.75
CA GLN A 468 9.16 28.71 -33.01
C GLN A 468 7.73 29.14 -33.31
N SER A 469 7.12 29.86 -32.39
CA SER A 469 5.90 30.64 -32.56
C SER A 469 6.15 32.00 -31.92
N GLU A 470 5.89 33.07 -32.69
CA GLU A 470 6.14 34.47 -32.24
C GLU A 470 7.59 34.69 -31.73
N GLY A 471 8.57 34.05 -32.39
CA GLY A 471 10.00 34.18 -32.04
C GLY A 471 10.42 33.45 -30.73
N LYS A 472 9.55 32.61 -30.18
CA LYS A 472 9.84 31.79 -28.95
C LYS A 472 9.73 30.31 -29.28
N PRO A 473 10.47 29.43 -28.58
CA PRO A 473 10.34 27.99 -28.73
C PRO A 473 8.88 27.55 -28.56
N ASP A 474 8.38 26.75 -29.48
CA ASP A 474 7.03 26.18 -29.46
C ASP A 474 7.12 24.73 -28.92
N ASP A 475 6.78 24.56 -27.63
CA ASP A 475 6.85 23.26 -26.95
C ASP A 475 6.00 22.17 -27.64
N ALA A 476 4.89 22.52 -28.25
CA ALA A 476 4.03 21.57 -28.96
C ALA A 476 4.69 21.04 -30.25
N LYS A 477 5.26 21.93 -31.07
CA LYS A 477 6.00 21.56 -32.30
C LYS A 477 7.24 20.72 -31.95
N ILE A 478 7.99 21.12 -30.90
CA ILE A 478 9.19 20.41 -30.46
C ILE A 478 8.81 19.03 -29.93
N SER A 479 7.78 18.93 -29.09
CA SER A 479 7.34 17.64 -28.52
C SER A 479 6.80 16.71 -29.60
N LYS A 480 6.15 17.23 -30.66
CA LYS A 480 5.73 16.43 -31.79
C LYS A 480 6.93 15.86 -32.56
N ALA A 481 7.99 16.66 -32.78
CA ALA A 481 9.22 16.19 -33.40
C ALA A 481 9.98 15.15 -32.59
N LEU A 482 9.87 15.20 -31.26
CA LEU A 482 10.51 14.28 -30.28
C LEU A 482 9.57 13.20 -29.76
N ALA A 483 8.46 12.90 -30.44
CA ALA A 483 7.43 11.99 -29.93
C ALA A 483 7.99 10.62 -29.53
N GLU A 484 8.87 10.03 -30.34
CA GLU A 484 9.48 8.73 -30.05
C GLU A 484 10.41 8.77 -28.84
N PRO A 485 11.40 9.68 -28.72
CA PRO A 485 12.20 9.81 -27.51
C PRO A 485 11.39 10.07 -26.23
N LEU A 486 10.31 10.85 -26.32
CA LEU A 486 9.44 11.14 -25.19
C LEU A 486 8.67 9.89 -24.72
N GLU A 487 8.22 9.05 -25.68
CA GLU A 487 7.57 7.78 -25.34
C GLU A 487 8.56 6.77 -24.77
N LEU A 488 9.79 6.70 -25.28
CA LEU A 488 10.86 5.88 -24.71
C LEU A 488 11.17 6.30 -23.26
N HIS A 489 11.25 7.60 -22.99
CA HIS A 489 11.44 8.13 -21.65
C HIS A 489 10.28 7.71 -20.73
N ARG A 490 9.03 7.90 -21.15
CA ARG A 490 7.84 7.50 -20.39
C ARG A 490 7.87 6.02 -20.02
N ARG A 491 8.08 5.14 -21.03
CA ARG A 491 8.09 3.67 -20.81
C ARG A 491 9.31 3.20 -20.04
N GLY A 492 10.48 3.80 -20.29
CA GLY A 492 11.71 3.49 -19.56
C GLY A 492 11.57 3.76 -18.08
N GLN A 493 11.05 4.93 -17.71
CA GLN A 493 10.84 5.30 -16.30
C GLN A 493 9.72 4.49 -15.63
N MET A 494 8.68 4.09 -16.36
CA MET A 494 7.62 3.25 -15.83
C MET A 494 8.13 1.85 -15.43
N ARG A 495 9.19 1.37 -16.09
CA ARG A 495 9.77 0.01 -15.89
C ARG A 495 10.99 -0.02 -14.96
N GLY A 496 11.59 1.11 -14.67
CA GLY A 496 12.72 1.29 -13.74
C GLY A 496 12.29 1.92 -12.44
#